data_7a5205e0ca21ee51a489124916a7a3ac
#
_entry.id   7a5205e0ca21ee51a489124916a7a3ac
#
_cell.length_a   1.000
_cell.length_b   1.000
_cell.length_c   1.000
_cell.angle_alpha   90.00
_cell.angle_beta   90.00
_cell.angle_gamma   90.00
#
_symmetry.space_group_name_H-M   'P 1'
#
loop_
_entity.id
_entity.type
_entity.pdbx_description
1 polymer ?
#
loop_
_entity_poly.entity_id
_entity_poly.type
_entity_poly.pdbx_seq_one_letter_code
_entity_poly.pdbx_strand_id
1 'polypeptide(L)'
;MTDLGGFNDHVARVDLTSGDVRYEGIDEEDARKYIGGRGLGVKYVFDNGTDVDPEGPENLLAFMNGPLTGTQAPMSGRIAVCTKSPLTGTVTDSHHGGWSGARLKWSGFDGLLFEGRADEPVYAYVEDGEVELRDASDLWGMGVHDTMDAIEEGHDGQFGKNLSAMAIGPGGENGTKYACIINEDDRASGRGGTGCVMGSKNLKAVVVKSGTKMPKPADPETFTEGYQQAMQLIRESDVTGPNEGGLSLYGTNVLMNLAEEMDGLPTRNGRYTSTHSEAEDDPSEPNIDAEKVSGENVRENILVDEPTCHSCPVACKKETEVTYEHKGEEMNVRGESYEYESAYALGPNSMNDDRDSIAVMINRCNDLGIDTIDTGNMLAMAMEMTEQGKLDDLDDELEWGDTEHMIDLLEEIAHQESDLGELLAKGPRRVAEERDAHDNSLAVKGQTIAAYDPRAMKGMGIGYATSNRGACHLRGYTPSAEILGIPEKVDPTEWEGKGELCALFQDLHAISDSFDICKFNAFAEGIDEYVAQYNGMT
;
A
#
# COMPACT_ATOMS: atom_id res chain seq x y z
N MET A 1 16.12 -26.58 4.54
CA MET A 1 14.85 -26.92 5.23
C MET A 1 14.98 -26.48 6.67
N THR A 2 13.97 -25.76 7.18
CA THR A 2 14.00 -25.23 8.54
C THR A 2 13.06 -26.01 9.46
N ASP A 3 13.51 -26.28 10.68
CA ASP A 3 12.67 -26.87 11.74
C ASP A 3 12.09 -25.78 12.67
N LEU A 4 12.25 -24.49 12.31
CA LEU A 4 11.74 -23.38 13.09
C LEU A 4 10.20 -23.34 13.10
N GLY A 5 9.61 -23.10 14.25
CA GLY A 5 8.18 -22.81 14.36
C GLY A 5 7.78 -21.56 13.55
N GLY A 6 6.51 -21.42 13.24
CA GLY A 6 6.02 -20.29 12.44
C GLY A 6 6.26 -20.40 10.93
N PHE A 7 7.04 -21.38 10.47
CA PHE A 7 7.26 -21.70 9.06
C PHE A 7 6.57 -22.99 8.67
N ASN A 8 6.10 -23.07 7.43
CA ASN A 8 5.65 -24.31 6.80
C ASN A 8 6.81 -25.04 6.10
N ASP A 9 7.97 -24.38 5.97
CA ASP A 9 9.13 -24.85 5.20
C ASP A 9 8.76 -25.16 3.74
N HIS A 10 7.89 -24.33 3.16
CA HIS A 10 7.31 -24.57 1.84
C HIS A 10 7.11 -23.28 1.06
N VAL A 11 7.88 -23.13 -0.02
CA VAL A 11 7.80 -22.02 -0.97
C VAL A 11 7.56 -22.59 -2.37
N ALA A 12 6.62 -22.04 -3.10
CA ALA A 12 6.41 -22.40 -4.51
C ALA A 12 7.15 -21.42 -5.42
N ARG A 13 7.99 -21.96 -6.30
CA ARG A 13 8.62 -21.24 -7.42
C ARG A 13 7.90 -21.61 -8.70
N VAL A 14 7.26 -20.64 -9.31
CA VAL A 14 6.39 -20.77 -10.50
C VAL A 14 7.09 -20.14 -11.69
N ASP A 15 7.48 -20.92 -12.67
CA ASP A 15 7.95 -20.43 -13.97
C ASP A 15 6.74 -20.26 -14.90
N LEU A 16 6.31 -19.02 -15.08
CA LEU A 16 5.15 -18.68 -15.91
C LEU A 16 5.37 -18.95 -17.39
N THR A 17 6.62 -19.03 -17.86
CA THR A 17 6.94 -19.34 -19.27
C THR A 17 6.72 -20.80 -19.60
N SER A 18 7.13 -21.71 -18.70
CA SER A 18 6.93 -23.15 -18.91
C SER A 18 5.67 -23.70 -18.25
N GLY A 19 5.09 -22.99 -17.30
CA GLY A 19 4.00 -23.48 -16.45
C GLY A 19 4.47 -24.42 -15.33
N ASP A 20 5.79 -24.60 -15.16
CA ASP A 20 6.34 -25.51 -14.17
C ASP A 20 6.25 -24.90 -12.76
N VAL A 21 5.84 -25.72 -11.79
CA VAL A 21 5.85 -25.37 -10.36
C VAL A 21 6.86 -26.25 -9.63
N ARG A 22 7.80 -25.61 -8.94
CA ARG A 22 8.78 -26.29 -8.09
C ARG A 22 8.56 -25.89 -6.64
N TYR A 23 8.68 -26.84 -5.74
CA TYR A 23 8.56 -26.59 -4.31
C TYR A 23 9.92 -26.67 -3.64
N GLU A 24 10.26 -25.69 -2.83
CA GLU A 24 11.52 -25.60 -2.12
C GLU A 24 11.30 -25.29 -0.63
N GLY A 25 12.16 -25.79 0.23
CA GLY A 25 12.20 -25.40 1.63
C GLY A 25 12.97 -24.10 1.83
N ILE A 26 12.80 -23.49 3.00
CA ILE A 26 13.55 -22.30 3.39
C ILE A 26 14.86 -22.75 4.06
N ASP A 27 15.99 -22.16 3.67
CA ASP A 27 17.25 -22.40 4.37
C ASP A 27 17.18 -21.82 5.80
N GLU A 28 17.57 -22.62 6.81
CA GLU A 28 17.46 -22.21 8.21
C GLU A 28 18.36 -21.01 8.54
N GLU A 29 19.54 -20.91 7.93
CA GLU A 29 20.43 -19.76 8.13
C GLU A 29 19.78 -18.49 7.57
N ASP A 30 19.15 -18.59 6.39
CA ASP A 30 18.40 -17.47 5.78
C ASP A 30 17.16 -17.11 6.62
N ALA A 31 16.39 -18.08 7.12
CA ALA A 31 15.26 -17.83 8.00
C ALA A 31 15.68 -17.11 9.30
N ARG A 32 16.80 -17.50 9.90
CA ARG A 32 17.33 -16.85 11.11
C ARG A 32 17.89 -15.44 10.83
N LYS A 33 18.47 -15.22 9.65
CA LYS A 33 19.13 -13.97 9.27
C LYS A 33 18.17 -12.93 8.74
N TYR A 34 17.21 -13.34 7.92
CA TYR A 34 16.27 -12.48 7.21
C TYR A 34 14.84 -12.56 7.76
N ILE A 35 14.59 -13.46 8.69
CA ILE A 35 13.35 -13.64 9.44
C ILE A 35 12.20 -14.18 8.55
N GLY A 36 11.63 -13.36 7.65
CA GLY A 36 10.48 -13.70 6.82
C GLY A 36 10.01 -12.48 6.03
N GLY A 37 8.78 -12.46 5.56
CA GLY A 37 8.13 -11.32 4.92
C GLY A 37 9.06 -10.50 4.05
N ARG A 38 9.24 -9.22 4.40
CA ARG A 38 10.17 -8.31 3.72
C ARG A 38 11.59 -8.85 3.64
N GLY A 39 12.13 -9.37 4.74
CA GLY A 39 13.53 -9.77 4.79
C GLY A 39 13.86 -10.90 3.81
N LEU A 40 13.11 -12.00 3.85
CA LEU A 40 13.27 -13.11 2.90
C LEU A 40 12.86 -12.71 1.47
N GLY A 41 11.77 -11.95 1.29
CA GLY A 41 11.34 -11.50 -0.02
C GLY A 41 12.41 -10.67 -0.74
N VAL A 42 13.01 -9.69 -0.05
CA VAL A 42 14.12 -8.88 -0.59
C VAL A 42 15.35 -9.74 -0.86
N LYS A 43 15.63 -10.73 0.00
CA LYS A 43 16.73 -11.67 -0.20
C LYS A 43 16.54 -12.48 -1.49
N TYR A 44 15.35 -13.02 -1.74
CA TYR A 44 15.05 -13.74 -2.98
C TYR A 44 15.20 -12.85 -4.23
N VAL A 45 14.72 -11.62 -4.17
CA VAL A 45 14.88 -10.64 -5.27
C VAL A 45 16.34 -10.30 -5.51
N PHE A 46 17.13 -10.13 -4.45
CA PHE A 46 18.56 -9.84 -4.55
C PHE A 46 19.34 -11.02 -5.17
N ASP A 47 19.07 -12.25 -4.75
CA ASP A 47 19.72 -13.45 -5.28
C ASP A 47 19.35 -13.73 -6.75
N ASN A 48 18.14 -13.34 -7.16
CA ASN A 48 17.69 -13.44 -8.55
C ASN A 48 18.50 -12.54 -9.49
N GLY A 49 19.10 -11.46 -8.97
CA GLY A 49 19.94 -10.53 -9.71
C GLY A 49 19.41 -9.11 -9.68
N THR A 50 20.36 -8.17 -9.57
CA THR A 50 20.04 -6.75 -9.45
C THR A 50 19.99 -6.02 -10.80
N ASP A 51 20.54 -6.64 -11.87
CA ASP A 51 20.67 -6.04 -13.20
C ASP A 51 19.64 -6.61 -14.21
N VAL A 52 18.40 -6.83 -13.71
CA VAL A 52 17.29 -7.29 -14.54
C VAL A 52 16.42 -6.10 -14.96
N ASP A 53 15.74 -6.22 -16.12
CA ASP A 53 14.67 -5.28 -16.48
C ASP A 53 13.49 -5.45 -15.51
N PRO A 54 12.99 -4.37 -14.87
CA PRO A 54 11.85 -4.47 -13.96
C PRO A 54 10.58 -5.09 -14.58
N GLU A 55 10.37 -4.90 -15.88
CA GLU A 55 9.24 -5.44 -16.64
C GLU A 55 9.62 -6.69 -17.47
N GLY A 56 10.88 -7.13 -17.34
CA GLY A 56 11.38 -8.32 -18.02
C GLY A 56 10.93 -9.62 -17.37
N PRO A 57 10.91 -10.73 -18.12
CA PRO A 57 10.57 -12.04 -17.57
C PRO A 57 11.53 -12.49 -16.46
N GLU A 58 12.76 -12.00 -16.45
CA GLU A 58 13.79 -12.34 -15.45
C GLU A 58 13.53 -11.67 -14.09
N ASN A 59 12.72 -10.60 -14.02
CA ASN A 59 12.39 -9.98 -12.75
C ASN A 59 11.56 -10.93 -11.89
N LEU A 60 11.94 -11.09 -10.63
CA LEU A 60 11.21 -11.92 -9.69
C LEU A 60 10.08 -11.12 -9.01
N LEU A 61 8.88 -11.69 -8.96
CA LEU A 61 7.77 -11.21 -8.15
C LEU A 61 7.55 -12.20 -7.00
N ALA A 62 7.85 -11.78 -5.78
CA ALA A 62 7.81 -12.63 -4.59
C ALA A 62 6.69 -12.20 -3.64
N PHE A 63 5.77 -13.10 -3.32
CA PHE A 63 4.79 -12.96 -2.25
C PHE A 63 5.32 -13.75 -1.04
N MET A 64 5.58 -13.08 0.08
CA MET A 64 6.23 -13.71 1.23
C MET A 64 5.49 -13.44 2.52
N ASN A 65 5.32 -14.48 3.32
CA ASN A 65 4.80 -14.41 4.68
C ASN A 65 5.92 -14.35 5.71
N GLY A 66 5.64 -13.71 6.84
CA GLY A 66 6.49 -13.78 8.02
C GLY A 66 6.18 -14.98 8.93
N PRO A 67 7.01 -15.22 9.95
CA PRO A 67 6.79 -16.31 10.91
C PRO A 67 5.56 -16.09 11.81
N LEU A 68 5.10 -14.85 11.97
CA LEU A 68 3.91 -14.52 12.75
C LEU A 68 2.63 -14.44 11.91
N THR A 69 2.73 -14.47 10.57
CA THR A 69 1.57 -14.38 9.68
C THR A 69 0.58 -15.51 9.93
N GLY A 70 -0.71 -15.17 10.05
CA GLY A 70 -1.78 -16.13 10.23
C GLY A 70 -1.81 -16.83 11.60
N THR A 71 -1.10 -16.30 12.60
CA THR A 71 -1.10 -16.76 14.00
C THR A 71 -2.09 -15.96 14.86
N GLN A 72 -2.03 -16.16 16.17
CA GLN A 72 -2.77 -15.37 17.16
C GLN A 72 -2.06 -14.04 17.52
N ALA A 73 -0.84 -13.80 17.04
CA ALA A 73 -0.19 -12.52 17.21
C ALA A 73 -1.10 -11.39 16.66
N PRO A 74 -1.24 -10.27 17.37
CA PRO A 74 -2.13 -9.20 16.92
C PRO A 74 -1.65 -8.64 15.60
N MET A 75 -2.62 -8.30 14.74
CA MET A 75 -2.39 -7.61 13.46
C MET A 75 -1.48 -8.38 12.47
N SER A 76 -1.50 -9.73 12.53
CA SER A 76 -0.65 -10.66 11.77
C SER A 76 -1.28 -11.17 10.46
N GLY A 77 -2.11 -10.34 9.81
CA GLY A 77 -2.76 -10.69 8.53
C GLY A 77 -2.03 -10.18 7.28
N ARG A 78 -0.81 -9.66 7.41
CA ARG A 78 -0.10 -9.04 6.28
C ARG A 78 0.61 -10.06 5.41
N ILE A 79 0.93 -9.62 4.19
CA ILE A 79 1.80 -10.29 3.23
C ILE A 79 2.72 -9.26 2.56
N ALA A 80 3.98 -9.61 2.36
CA ALA A 80 4.96 -8.80 1.65
C ALA A 80 5.01 -9.18 0.16
N VAL A 81 4.95 -8.19 -0.73
CA VAL A 81 5.18 -8.36 -2.17
C VAL A 81 6.49 -7.66 -2.53
N CYS A 82 7.49 -8.42 -2.94
CA CYS A 82 8.84 -7.93 -3.19
C CYS A 82 9.24 -8.13 -4.66
N THR A 83 9.87 -7.11 -5.27
CA THR A 83 10.32 -7.16 -6.66
C THR A 83 11.32 -6.03 -6.95
N LYS A 84 11.88 -5.98 -8.15
CA LYS A 84 12.52 -4.77 -8.67
C LYS A 84 11.45 -3.85 -9.27
N SER A 85 11.39 -2.62 -8.79
CA SER A 85 10.34 -1.65 -9.14
C SER A 85 10.51 -1.08 -10.54
N PRO A 86 9.47 -1.06 -11.39
CA PRO A 86 9.47 -0.35 -12.66
C PRO A 86 9.40 1.17 -12.50
N LEU A 87 8.88 1.65 -11.36
CA LEU A 87 8.77 3.08 -11.04
C LEU A 87 10.12 3.67 -10.65
N THR A 88 10.84 3.00 -9.73
CA THR A 88 12.06 3.54 -9.12
C THR A 88 13.36 2.94 -9.65
N GLY A 89 13.30 1.75 -10.26
CA GLY A 89 14.47 0.97 -10.67
C GLY A 89 15.24 0.33 -9.52
N THR A 90 14.71 0.42 -8.28
CA THR A 90 15.32 -0.15 -7.07
C THR A 90 14.50 -1.35 -6.58
N VAL A 91 15.01 -2.07 -5.58
CA VAL A 91 14.21 -3.06 -4.89
C VAL A 91 13.03 -2.38 -4.18
N THR A 92 11.86 -2.95 -4.32
CA THR A 92 10.66 -2.55 -3.58
C THR A 92 10.08 -3.72 -2.82
N ASP A 93 9.50 -3.42 -1.68
CA ASP A 93 8.63 -4.32 -0.93
C ASP A 93 7.36 -3.53 -0.62
N SER A 94 6.21 -4.08 -0.91
CA SER A 94 4.90 -3.49 -0.65
C SER A 94 4.07 -4.48 0.12
N HIS A 95 3.28 -4.01 1.08
CA HIS A 95 2.55 -4.89 1.98
C HIS A 95 1.08 -4.52 2.01
N HIS A 96 0.22 -5.53 1.99
CA HIS A 96 -1.20 -5.31 2.26
C HIS A 96 -1.67 -6.13 3.46
N GLY A 97 -2.76 -5.67 4.07
CA GLY A 97 -3.44 -6.32 5.17
C GLY A 97 -4.58 -7.23 4.65
N GLY A 98 -5.64 -7.36 5.42
CA GLY A 98 -6.77 -8.24 5.09
C GLY A 98 -6.54 -9.68 5.54
N TRP A 99 -6.88 -10.63 4.69
CA TRP A 99 -6.83 -12.06 5.00
C TRP A 99 -5.87 -12.85 4.10
N SER A 100 -5.38 -12.26 3.02
CA SER A 100 -4.58 -12.94 1.99
C SER A 100 -3.33 -13.62 2.55
N GLY A 101 -2.54 -12.91 3.39
CA GLY A 101 -1.36 -13.48 4.04
C GLY A 101 -1.69 -14.68 4.92
N ALA A 102 -2.72 -14.55 5.78
CA ALA A 102 -3.16 -15.64 6.64
C ALA A 102 -3.66 -16.85 5.82
N ARG A 103 -4.43 -16.61 4.76
CA ARG A 103 -4.92 -17.69 3.87
C ARG A 103 -3.77 -18.41 3.19
N LEU A 104 -2.78 -17.69 2.66
CA LEU A 104 -1.60 -18.29 2.06
C LEU A 104 -0.82 -19.14 3.07
N LYS A 105 -0.64 -18.64 4.28
CA LYS A 105 0.01 -19.39 5.37
C LYS A 105 -0.75 -20.67 5.70
N TRP A 106 -2.07 -20.59 5.80
CA TRP A 106 -2.92 -21.73 6.14
C TRP A 106 -3.09 -22.73 4.99
N SER A 107 -2.87 -22.32 3.74
CA SER A 107 -2.82 -23.25 2.60
C SER A 107 -1.53 -24.08 2.58
N GLY A 108 -0.56 -23.78 3.46
CA GLY A 108 0.68 -24.53 3.62
C GLY A 108 1.91 -23.85 3.05
N PHE A 109 1.83 -22.58 2.60
CA PHE A 109 2.95 -21.86 2.01
C PHE A 109 3.51 -20.76 2.90
N ASP A 110 4.83 -20.56 2.84
CA ASP A 110 5.52 -19.39 3.37
C ASP A 110 5.69 -18.31 2.30
N GLY A 111 5.62 -18.68 1.02
CA GLY A 111 5.69 -17.74 -0.08
C GLY A 111 5.48 -18.36 -1.45
N LEU A 112 5.26 -17.46 -2.42
CA LEU A 112 5.15 -17.77 -3.85
C LEU A 112 6.13 -16.88 -4.61
N LEU A 113 6.91 -17.47 -5.50
CA LEU A 113 7.92 -16.80 -6.31
C LEU A 113 7.56 -16.97 -7.79
N PHE A 114 7.22 -15.89 -8.47
CA PHE A 114 6.86 -15.90 -9.88
C PHE A 114 8.02 -15.38 -10.74
N GLU A 115 8.52 -16.21 -11.64
CA GLU A 115 9.53 -15.90 -12.65
C GLU A 115 8.96 -16.19 -14.06
N GLY A 116 9.62 -15.69 -15.10
CA GLY A 116 9.12 -15.83 -16.47
C GLY A 116 7.94 -14.92 -16.80
N ARG A 117 7.29 -15.21 -17.94
CA ARG A 117 6.07 -14.56 -18.43
C ARG A 117 5.21 -15.61 -19.12
N ALA A 118 3.94 -15.68 -18.80
CA ALA A 118 3.00 -16.53 -19.52
C ALA A 118 2.72 -16.00 -20.94
N ASP A 119 2.46 -16.88 -21.90
CA ASP A 119 2.12 -16.49 -23.27
C ASP A 119 0.74 -15.82 -23.35
N GLU A 120 -0.21 -16.29 -22.53
CA GLU A 120 -1.58 -15.77 -22.40
C GLU A 120 -1.87 -15.45 -20.93
N PRO A 121 -2.89 -14.63 -20.60
CA PRO A 121 -3.25 -14.31 -19.24
C PRO A 121 -3.57 -15.55 -18.39
N VAL A 122 -2.95 -15.62 -17.20
CA VAL A 122 -3.17 -16.70 -16.23
C VAL A 122 -3.46 -16.13 -14.82
N TYR A 123 -4.04 -16.96 -13.97
CA TYR A 123 -4.02 -16.75 -12.53
C TYR A 123 -3.47 -17.96 -11.79
N ALA A 124 -2.83 -17.74 -10.65
CA ALA A 124 -2.35 -18.81 -9.80
C ALA A 124 -3.44 -19.21 -8.79
N TYR A 125 -3.86 -20.46 -8.81
CA TYR A 125 -4.78 -21.04 -7.83
C TYR A 125 -4.00 -21.86 -6.82
N VAL A 126 -4.19 -21.56 -5.53
CA VAL A 126 -3.45 -22.13 -4.41
C VAL A 126 -4.41 -22.83 -3.46
N GLU A 127 -4.25 -24.13 -3.26
CA GLU A 127 -5.05 -24.92 -2.33
C GLU A 127 -4.21 -26.09 -1.78
N ASP A 128 -4.29 -26.37 -0.47
CA ASP A 128 -3.74 -27.56 0.21
C ASP A 128 -2.24 -27.87 -0.09
N GLY A 129 -1.41 -26.85 -0.22
CA GLY A 129 0.03 -26.97 -0.48
C GLY A 129 0.38 -27.19 -1.96
N GLU A 130 -0.54 -26.97 -2.87
CA GLU A 130 -0.33 -27.05 -4.31
C GLU A 130 -0.67 -25.73 -5.00
N VAL A 131 0.00 -25.46 -6.11
CA VAL A 131 -0.23 -24.29 -6.98
C VAL A 131 -0.53 -24.78 -8.39
N GLU A 132 -1.62 -24.28 -8.97
CA GLU A 132 -2.04 -24.54 -10.34
C GLU A 132 -2.18 -23.23 -11.10
N LEU A 133 -1.64 -23.15 -12.33
CA LEU A 133 -1.90 -22.02 -13.23
C LEU A 133 -3.18 -22.31 -14.02
N ARG A 134 -4.07 -21.35 -14.04
CA ARG A 134 -5.36 -21.41 -14.75
C ARG A 134 -5.50 -20.25 -15.72
N ASP A 135 -6.26 -20.44 -16.77
CA ASP A 135 -6.58 -19.43 -17.77
C ASP A 135 -7.32 -18.24 -17.13
N ALA A 136 -6.86 -17.02 -17.42
CA ALA A 136 -7.44 -15.76 -16.97
C ALA A 136 -7.90 -14.88 -18.14
N SER A 137 -8.05 -15.43 -19.35
CA SER A 137 -8.41 -14.64 -20.54
C SER A 137 -9.75 -13.93 -20.41
N ASP A 138 -10.71 -14.54 -19.70
CA ASP A 138 -12.02 -13.95 -19.43
C ASP A 138 -11.98 -12.89 -18.31
N LEU A 139 -10.92 -12.83 -17.51
CA LEU A 139 -10.72 -11.85 -16.42
C LEU A 139 -9.88 -10.65 -16.87
N TRP A 140 -9.10 -10.83 -17.95
CA TRP A 140 -8.21 -9.78 -18.45
C TRP A 140 -9.00 -8.61 -19.02
N GLY A 141 -8.66 -7.39 -18.61
CA GLY A 141 -9.39 -6.16 -18.94
C GLY A 141 -10.49 -5.79 -17.93
N MET A 142 -10.84 -6.69 -16.99
CA MET A 142 -11.77 -6.37 -15.91
C MET A 142 -11.09 -5.51 -14.84
N GLY A 143 -11.86 -4.62 -14.21
CA GLY A 143 -11.48 -4.00 -12.96
C GLY A 143 -11.24 -5.04 -11.85
N VAL A 144 -10.64 -4.60 -10.75
CA VAL A 144 -10.38 -5.49 -9.62
C VAL A 144 -11.68 -6.00 -9.00
N HIS A 145 -12.68 -5.14 -8.85
CA HIS A 145 -13.97 -5.51 -8.22
C HIS A 145 -14.68 -6.59 -9.03
N ASP A 146 -14.85 -6.40 -10.34
CA ASP A 146 -15.44 -7.41 -11.23
C ASP A 146 -14.61 -8.70 -11.26
N THR A 147 -13.28 -8.59 -11.19
CA THR A 147 -12.39 -9.75 -11.09
C THR A 147 -12.62 -10.54 -9.79
N MET A 148 -12.81 -9.86 -8.65
CA MET A 148 -13.12 -10.51 -7.37
C MET A 148 -14.46 -11.22 -7.41
N ASP A 149 -15.50 -10.57 -7.95
CA ASP A 149 -16.82 -11.18 -8.10
C ASP A 149 -16.76 -12.44 -8.99
N ALA A 150 -16.09 -12.36 -10.14
CA ALA A 150 -15.91 -13.51 -11.03
C ALA A 150 -15.12 -14.67 -10.38
N ILE A 151 -14.11 -14.35 -9.56
CA ILE A 151 -13.35 -15.35 -8.80
C ILE A 151 -14.25 -16.02 -7.75
N GLU A 152 -15.03 -15.26 -6.98
CA GLU A 152 -15.92 -15.84 -5.97
C GLU A 152 -17.00 -16.74 -6.60
N GLU A 153 -17.59 -16.30 -7.71
CA GLU A 153 -18.58 -17.08 -8.45
C GLU A 153 -17.98 -18.34 -9.11
N GLY A 154 -16.73 -18.25 -9.59
CA GLY A 154 -16.03 -19.33 -10.29
C GLY A 154 -15.46 -20.43 -9.39
N HIS A 155 -15.42 -20.26 -8.07
CA HIS A 155 -14.77 -21.18 -7.14
C HIS A 155 -15.73 -21.67 -6.06
N ASP A 156 -15.50 -22.90 -5.59
CA ASP A 156 -16.14 -23.44 -4.38
C ASP A 156 -15.46 -22.83 -3.14
N GLY A 157 -15.79 -21.58 -2.85
CA GLY A 157 -15.22 -20.79 -1.74
C GLY A 157 -16.02 -19.52 -1.52
N GLN A 158 -15.70 -18.79 -0.45
CA GLN A 158 -16.31 -17.50 -0.16
C GLN A 158 -15.29 -16.59 0.51
N PHE A 159 -15.21 -15.35 0.05
CA PHE A 159 -14.43 -14.33 0.72
C PHE A 159 -14.86 -14.14 2.18
N GLY A 160 -13.90 -13.84 3.05
CA GLY A 160 -14.14 -13.77 4.49
C GLY A 160 -14.24 -15.15 5.19
N LYS A 161 -14.41 -16.27 4.46
CA LYS A 161 -14.51 -17.61 5.07
C LYS A 161 -13.32 -18.52 4.76
N ASN A 162 -13.12 -18.86 3.50
CA ASN A 162 -12.08 -19.80 3.07
C ASN A 162 -11.42 -19.45 1.72
N LEU A 163 -11.82 -18.35 1.11
CA LEU A 163 -11.25 -17.83 -0.13
C LEU A 163 -10.61 -16.46 0.13
N SER A 164 -9.55 -16.15 -0.59
CA SER A 164 -8.93 -14.84 -0.68
C SER A 164 -8.30 -14.70 -2.06
N ALA A 165 -8.27 -13.49 -2.61
CA ALA A 165 -7.63 -13.22 -3.87
C ALA A 165 -6.85 -11.91 -3.83
N MET A 166 -5.83 -11.84 -4.67
CA MET A 166 -5.01 -10.65 -4.92
C MET A 166 -4.93 -10.48 -6.42
N ALA A 167 -5.38 -9.35 -6.96
CA ALA A 167 -5.47 -9.13 -8.39
C ALA A 167 -4.91 -7.77 -8.82
N ILE A 168 -4.68 -7.63 -10.12
CA ILE A 168 -4.41 -6.36 -10.77
C ILE A 168 -5.63 -5.92 -11.58
N GLY A 169 -5.80 -4.60 -11.69
CA GLY A 169 -6.73 -3.97 -12.60
C GLY A 169 -6.06 -3.57 -13.93
N PRO A 170 -6.80 -2.84 -14.78
CA PRO A 170 -6.30 -2.34 -16.06
C PRO A 170 -4.97 -1.58 -15.96
N GLY A 171 -4.73 -0.81 -14.90
CA GLY A 171 -3.45 -0.12 -14.69
C GLY A 171 -2.24 -1.05 -14.66
N GLY A 172 -2.38 -2.23 -14.05
CA GLY A 172 -1.33 -3.25 -14.04
C GLY A 172 -1.16 -3.92 -15.42
N GLU A 173 -2.26 -4.25 -16.06
CA GLU A 173 -2.29 -4.90 -17.37
C GLU A 173 -1.67 -4.02 -18.47
N ASN A 174 -1.93 -2.72 -18.44
CA ASN A 174 -1.42 -1.74 -19.41
C ASN A 174 -0.06 -1.13 -19.04
N GLY A 175 0.51 -1.51 -17.87
CA GLY A 175 1.88 -1.15 -17.51
C GLY A 175 2.05 0.24 -16.90
N THR A 176 1.01 0.80 -16.26
CA THR A 176 1.12 2.01 -15.43
C THR A 176 2.17 1.79 -14.35
N LYS A 177 3.20 2.66 -14.28
CA LYS A 177 4.43 2.40 -13.51
C LYS A 177 4.23 2.36 -11.99
N TYR A 178 3.11 2.89 -11.51
CA TYR A 178 2.68 2.87 -10.11
C TYR A 178 1.42 2.01 -9.88
N ALA A 179 1.14 1.08 -10.81
CA ALA A 179 0.08 0.11 -10.60
C ALA A 179 0.35 -0.79 -9.39
N CYS A 180 -0.70 -1.15 -8.70
CA CYS A 180 -0.67 -1.90 -7.45
C CYS A 180 -1.42 -3.24 -7.56
N ILE A 181 -1.29 -4.07 -6.51
CA ILE A 181 -2.02 -5.32 -6.35
C ILE A 181 -3.04 -5.10 -5.24
N ILE A 182 -4.31 -5.38 -5.52
CA ILE A 182 -5.44 -5.18 -4.60
C ILE A 182 -6.01 -6.54 -4.21
N ASN A 183 -6.41 -6.70 -2.96
CA ASN A 183 -7.12 -7.90 -2.52
C ASN A 183 -8.65 -7.69 -2.45
N GLU A 184 -9.37 -8.76 -2.07
CA GLU A 184 -10.82 -8.78 -1.93
C GLU A 184 -11.42 -7.76 -0.94
N ASP A 185 -10.58 -7.16 -0.11
CA ASP A 185 -10.98 -6.18 0.90
C ASP A 185 -10.47 -4.77 0.57
N ASP A 186 -10.19 -4.43 -0.69
CA ASP A 186 -9.58 -3.17 -1.13
C ASP A 186 -8.23 -2.84 -0.42
N ARG A 187 -7.48 -3.87 0.02
CA ARG A 187 -6.14 -3.65 0.59
C ARG A 187 -5.08 -3.77 -0.47
N ALA A 188 -4.27 -2.72 -0.57
CA ALA A 188 -3.30 -2.57 -1.63
C ALA A 188 -1.87 -2.91 -1.18
N SER A 189 -1.15 -3.69 -2.00
CA SER A 189 0.30 -3.56 -2.16
C SER A 189 0.56 -2.37 -3.08
N GLY A 190 0.36 -1.16 -2.51
CA GLY A 190 0.10 0.06 -3.26
C GLY A 190 1.33 0.60 -3.98
N ARG A 191 2.43 0.81 -3.26
CA ARG A 191 3.53 1.62 -3.80
C ARG A 191 4.66 0.79 -4.41
N GLY A 192 5.30 1.35 -5.44
CA GLY A 192 6.47 0.78 -6.10
C GLY A 192 6.19 0.00 -7.38
N GLY A 193 4.95 -0.01 -7.88
CA GLY A 193 4.59 -0.58 -9.18
C GLY A 193 4.57 -2.12 -9.21
N THR A 194 4.21 -2.75 -8.10
CA THR A 194 4.10 -4.22 -8.02
C THR A 194 3.06 -4.79 -8.98
N GLY A 195 1.95 -4.07 -9.20
CA GLY A 195 0.91 -4.44 -10.18
C GLY A 195 1.41 -4.37 -11.62
N CYS A 196 2.23 -3.38 -11.97
CA CYS A 196 2.88 -3.31 -13.28
C CYS A 196 3.78 -4.53 -13.53
N VAL A 197 4.55 -4.96 -12.52
CA VAL A 197 5.38 -6.18 -12.64
C VAL A 197 4.50 -7.42 -12.82
N MET A 198 3.41 -7.53 -12.07
CA MET A 198 2.48 -8.65 -12.18
C MET A 198 1.82 -8.70 -13.57
N GLY A 199 1.37 -7.55 -14.09
CA GLY A 199 0.82 -7.42 -15.45
C GLY A 199 1.84 -7.75 -16.54
N SER A 200 3.10 -7.29 -16.40
CA SER A 200 4.18 -7.61 -17.34
C SER A 200 4.46 -9.11 -17.48
N LYS A 201 3.98 -9.92 -16.53
CA LYS A 201 4.10 -11.38 -16.50
C LYS A 201 2.85 -12.09 -17.04
N ASN A 202 1.82 -11.36 -17.45
CA ASN A 202 0.48 -11.87 -17.79
C ASN A 202 -0.16 -12.65 -16.62
N LEU A 203 0.14 -12.26 -15.37
CA LEU A 203 -0.43 -12.83 -14.16
C LEU A 203 -1.54 -11.91 -13.64
N LYS A 204 -2.82 -12.30 -13.82
CA LYS A 204 -3.99 -11.50 -13.44
C LYS A 204 -4.26 -11.52 -11.95
N ALA A 205 -4.15 -12.72 -11.34
CA ALA A 205 -4.50 -12.88 -9.93
C ALA A 205 -3.73 -14.02 -9.25
N VAL A 206 -3.70 -13.96 -7.93
CA VAL A 206 -3.34 -15.08 -7.05
C VAL A 206 -4.55 -15.39 -6.18
N VAL A 207 -5.15 -16.55 -6.34
CA VAL A 207 -6.36 -17.00 -5.64
C VAL A 207 -5.98 -18.08 -4.64
N VAL A 208 -6.32 -17.88 -3.37
CA VAL A 208 -5.96 -18.79 -2.30
C VAL A 208 -7.21 -19.34 -1.61
N LYS A 209 -7.38 -20.65 -1.65
CA LYS A 209 -8.43 -21.35 -0.90
C LYS A 209 -7.82 -22.14 0.24
N SER A 210 -8.24 -21.86 1.47
CA SER A 210 -7.78 -22.58 2.65
C SER A 210 -8.78 -22.51 3.79
N GLY A 211 -8.85 -23.58 4.59
CA GLY A 211 -9.42 -23.56 5.93
C GLY A 211 -8.44 -22.86 6.91
N THR A 212 -8.89 -22.65 8.14
CA THR A 212 -8.03 -22.12 9.20
C THR A 212 -7.07 -23.21 9.70
N LYS A 213 -5.77 -23.01 9.46
CA LYS A 213 -4.70 -23.91 9.91
C LYS A 213 -3.53 -23.08 10.44
N MET A 214 -3.70 -22.56 11.66
CA MET A 214 -2.68 -21.70 12.27
C MET A 214 -1.36 -22.46 12.47
N PRO A 215 -0.21 -21.81 12.19
CA PRO A 215 1.12 -22.33 12.54
C PRO A 215 1.20 -22.65 14.03
N LYS A 216 1.94 -23.68 14.37
CA LYS A 216 2.16 -24.08 15.76
C LYS A 216 3.39 -23.38 16.32
N PRO A 217 3.29 -22.73 17.47
CA PRO A 217 4.46 -22.16 18.14
C PRO A 217 5.41 -23.26 18.64
N ALA A 218 6.71 -22.96 18.61
CA ALA A 218 7.75 -23.85 19.18
C ALA A 218 7.64 -23.93 20.71
N ASP A 219 7.38 -22.78 21.36
CA ASP A 219 7.06 -22.65 22.77
C ASP A 219 5.68 -21.99 22.96
N PRO A 220 4.61 -22.81 23.15
CA PRO A 220 3.26 -22.28 23.28
C PRO A 220 3.04 -21.39 24.51
N GLU A 221 3.77 -21.59 25.60
CA GLU A 221 3.64 -20.77 26.81
C GLU A 221 4.23 -19.38 26.57
N THR A 222 5.49 -19.31 26.14
CA THR A 222 6.16 -18.03 25.80
C THR A 222 5.40 -17.26 24.72
N PHE A 223 4.91 -17.93 23.67
CA PHE A 223 4.14 -17.29 22.61
C PHE A 223 2.81 -16.72 23.14
N THR A 224 2.10 -17.49 23.99
CA THR A 224 0.82 -17.06 24.57
C THR A 224 1.00 -15.83 25.47
N GLU A 225 2.02 -15.83 26.32
CA GLU A 225 2.35 -14.68 27.17
C GLU A 225 2.67 -13.44 26.32
N GLY A 226 3.52 -13.60 25.28
CA GLY A 226 3.92 -12.50 24.39
C GLY A 226 2.73 -11.87 23.66
N TYR A 227 1.88 -12.66 22.99
CA TYR A 227 0.75 -12.09 22.27
C TYR A 227 -0.34 -11.51 23.18
N GLN A 228 -0.53 -12.06 24.38
CA GLN A 228 -1.48 -11.51 25.35
C GLN A 228 -1.01 -10.16 25.87
N GLN A 229 0.28 -10.00 26.17
CA GLN A 229 0.87 -8.73 26.54
C GLN A 229 0.72 -7.69 25.41
N ALA A 230 1.08 -8.06 24.19
CA ALA A 230 0.91 -7.24 23.00
C ALA A 230 -0.54 -6.78 22.80
N MET A 231 -1.49 -7.71 22.89
CA MET A 231 -2.92 -7.41 22.79
C MET A 231 -3.40 -6.46 23.90
N GLN A 232 -2.87 -6.58 25.10
CA GLN A 232 -3.19 -5.65 26.20
C GLN A 232 -2.68 -4.24 25.90
N LEU A 233 -1.42 -4.10 25.48
CA LEU A 233 -0.84 -2.80 25.12
C LEU A 233 -1.62 -2.10 24.01
N ILE A 234 -2.02 -2.84 22.97
CA ILE A 234 -2.84 -2.31 21.87
C ILE A 234 -4.18 -1.78 22.37
N ARG A 235 -4.82 -2.51 23.29
CA ARG A 235 -6.13 -2.11 23.85
C ARG A 235 -6.06 -0.91 24.79
N GLU A 236 -4.95 -0.71 25.44
CA GLU A 236 -4.73 0.37 26.42
C GLU A 236 -4.16 1.64 25.79
N SER A 237 -3.79 1.60 24.48
CA SER A 237 -3.19 2.73 23.78
C SER A 237 -4.25 3.75 23.33
N ASP A 238 -4.00 5.05 23.57
CA ASP A 238 -4.82 6.16 23.07
C ASP A 238 -4.87 6.25 21.54
N VAL A 239 -3.95 5.57 20.83
CA VAL A 239 -3.88 5.56 19.38
C VAL A 239 -4.59 4.34 18.79
N THR A 240 -4.36 3.15 19.35
CA THR A 240 -4.83 1.87 18.78
C THR A 240 -5.98 1.22 19.55
N GLY A 241 -6.36 1.74 20.71
CA GLY A 241 -7.41 1.16 21.56
C GLY A 241 -8.74 1.03 20.82
N PRO A 242 -9.38 -0.17 20.83
CA PRO A 242 -10.61 -0.42 20.09
C PRO A 242 -11.75 0.50 20.55
N ASN A 243 -12.40 1.18 19.61
CA ASN A 243 -13.50 2.14 19.80
C ASN A 243 -13.16 3.39 20.65
N GLU A 244 -11.91 3.62 20.96
CA GLU A 244 -11.46 4.76 21.78
C GLU A 244 -10.25 5.46 21.14
N GLY A 245 -9.29 4.73 20.63
CA GLY A 245 -8.08 5.28 19.98
C GLY A 245 -8.36 5.94 18.64
N GLY A 246 -7.58 6.97 18.30
CA GLY A 246 -7.79 7.77 17.09
C GLY A 246 -7.81 6.93 15.80
N LEU A 247 -6.93 5.93 15.68
CA LEU A 247 -6.95 5.00 14.53
C LEU A 247 -8.21 4.14 14.47
N SER A 248 -8.73 3.72 15.64
CA SER A 248 -9.96 2.94 15.69
C SER A 248 -11.19 3.79 15.34
N LEU A 249 -11.22 5.05 15.72
CA LEU A 249 -12.34 5.94 15.47
C LEU A 249 -12.35 6.48 14.03
N TYR A 250 -11.22 6.93 13.54
CA TYR A 250 -11.15 7.74 12.31
C TYR A 250 -10.27 7.14 11.21
N GLY A 251 -9.69 5.95 11.45
CA GLY A 251 -8.67 5.40 10.56
C GLY A 251 -7.41 6.26 10.55
N THR A 252 -6.57 6.10 9.54
CA THR A 252 -5.36 6.92 9.38
C THR A 252 -5.69 8.38 9.13
N ASN A 253 -6.90 8.66 8.64
CA ASN A 253 -7.33 10.03 8.31
C ASN A 253 -7.56 10.92 9.55
N VAL A 254 -7.40 10.40 10.77
CA VAL A 254 -7.22 11.19 12.01
C VAL A 254 -6.07 12.19 11.88
N LEU A 255 -5.12 11.95 10.99
CA LEU A 255 -3.95 12.82 10.78
C LEU A 255 -4.24 14.07 9.94
N MET A 256 -5.37 14.16 9.24
CA MET A 256 -5.67 15.28 8.34
C MET A 256 -5.64 16.61 9.10
N ASN A 257 -6.46 16.75 10.14
CA ASN A 257 -6.52 17.96 10.95
C ASN A 257 -5.24 18.20 11.75
N LEU A 258 -4.55 17.13 12.21
CA LEU A 258 -3.30 17.25 12.96
C LEU A 258 -2.15 17.77 12.07
N ALA A 259 -2.08 17.31 10.83
CA ALA A 259 -1.07 17.78 9.88
C ALA A 259 -1.33 19.23 9.46
N GLU A 260 -2.60 19.60 9.25
CA GLU A 260 -3.00 20.98 8.96
C GLU A 260 -2.64 21.93 10.11
N GLU A 261 -2.98 21.58 11.36
CA GLU A 261 -2.66 22.39 12.55
C GLU A 261 -1.15 22.62 12.75
N MET A 262 -0.32 21.71 12.21
CA MET A 262 1.15 21.80 12.29
C MET A 262 1.79 22.51 11.09
N ASP A 263 1.03 23.07 10.17
CA ASP A 263 1.52 23.55 8.87
C ASP A 263 2.35 22.46 8.14
N GLY A 264 1.90 21.22 8.19
CA GLY A 264 2.60 20.05 7.71
C GLY A 264 1.85 19.23 6.66
N LEU A 265 0.70 19.75 6.17
CA LEU A 265 -0.10 19.14 5.11
C LEU A 265 0.32 19.71 3.73
N PRO A 266 1.07 18.95 2.91
CA PRO A 266 1.46 19.44 1.60
C PRO A 266 0.21 19.75 0.76
N THR A 267 0.14 20.91 0.16
CA THR A 267 -1.02 21.39 -0.60
C THR A 267 -0.58 21.95 -1.95
N ARG A 268 -1.41 21.81 -2.98
CA ARG A 268 -1.17 22.33 -4.33
C ARG A 268 0.20 21.88 -4.87
N ASN A 269 0.35 20.59 -5.16
CA ASN A 269 1.61 19.93 -5.51
C ASN A 269 2.73 20.25 -4.52
N GLY A 270 2.41 20.28 -3.20
CA GLY A 270 3.37 20.56 -2.11
C GLY A 270 3.98 21.97 -2.15
N ARG A 271 3.40 22.92 -2.89
CA ARG A 271 3.88 24.32 -2.89
C ARG A 271 3.65 24.97 -1.54
N TYR A 272 2.57 24.59 -0.89
CA TYR A 272 2.17 25.08 0.43
C TYR A 272 2.20 23.94 1.45
N THR A 273 2.25 24.32 2.72
CA THR A 273 2.28 23.39 3.87
C THR A 273 0.95 23.35 4.63
N SER A 274 -0.04 24.08 4.15
CA SER A 274 -1.38 24.23 4.72
C SER A 274 -2.40 24.50 3.62
N THR A 275 -3.65 24.16 3.86
CA THR A 275 -4.79 24.41 2.99
C THR A 275 -5.29 25.87 3.05
N HIS A 276 -4.83 26.64 4.02
CA HIS A 276 -5.18 28.05 4.20
C HIS A 276 -4.00 28.97 3.88
N SER A 277 -4.31 30.10 3.23
CA SER A 277 -3.38 31.20 3.03
C SER A 277 -3.87 32.46 3.75
N GLU A 278 -2.92 33.31 4.20
CA GLU A 278 -3.25 34.64 4.75
C GLU A 278 -3.82 35.59 3.65
N ALA A 279 -3.66 35.24 2.37
CA ALA A 279 -4.13 36.02 1.22
C ALA A 279 -5.48 35.48 0.69
N GLU A 280 -6.54 35.56 1.51
CA GLU A 280 -7.87 34.98 1.23
C GLU A 280 -8.48 35.38 -0.12
N ASP A 281 -8.06 36.50 -0.72
CA ASP A 281 -8.59 37.03 -1.99
C ASP A 281 -7.68 36.74 -3.21
N ASP A 282 -6.56 36.01 -3.03
CA ASP A 282 -5.66 35.65 -4.14
C ASP A 282 -6.00 34.25 -4.69
N PRO A 283 -6.51 34.12 -5.91
CA PRO A 283 -6.87 32.82 -6.48
C PRO A 283 -5.65 31.91 -6.77
N SER A 284 -4.43 32.45 -6.68
CA SER A 284 -3.20 31.67 -6.78
C SER A 284 -2.82 30.98 -5.48
N GLU A 285 -3.44 31.35 -4.36
CA GLU A 285 -3.18 30.81 -3.03
C GLU A 285 -4.19 29.71 -2.68
N PRO A 286 -3.82 28.70 -1.88
CA PRO A 286 -4.75 27.67 -1.45
C PRO A 286 -5.86 28.27 -0.56
N ASN A 287 -7.08 27.87 -0.84
CA ASN A 287 -8.26 28.24 -0.05
C ASN A 287 -9.27 27.10 -0.13
N ILE A 288 -8.94 26.00 0.52
CA ILE A 288 -9.79 24.82 0.68
C ILE A 288 -9.82 24.43 2.16
N ASP A 289 -10.76 23.58 2.53
CA ASP A 289 -11.02 23.23 3.93
C ASP A 289 -10.67 21.77 4.19
N ALA A 290 -9.51 21.52 4.82
CA ALA A 290 -9.05 20.18 5.18
C ALA A 290 -10.03 19.44 6.13
N GLU A 291 -10.81 20.18 6.95
CA GLU A 291 -11.79 19.56 7.85
C GLU A 291 -12.88 18.81 7.09
N LYS A 292 -13.28 19.29 5.91
CA LYS A 292 -14.30 18.61 5.07
C LYS A 292 -13.90 17.22 4.63
N VAL A 293 -12.60 16.94 4.54
CA VAL A 293 -12.04 15.66 4.10
C VAL A 293 -11.35 14.90 5.24
N SER A 294 -11.51 15.36 6.48
CA SER A 294 -10.94 14.75 7.69
C SER A 294 -11.60 13.42 8.05
N GLY A 295 -10.93 12.65 8.90
CA GLY A 295 -11.48 11.38 9.42
C GLY A 295 -12.73 11.57 10.27
N GLU A 296 -12.82 12.69 10.98
CA GLU A 296 -14.01 13.10 11.73
C GLU A 296 -15.20 13.33 10.81
N ASN A 297 -15.01 14.06 9.73
CA ASN A 297 -16.06 14.34 8.75
C ASN A 297 -16.52 13.08 8.00
N VAL A 298 -15.58 12.21 7.63
CA VAL A 298 -15.88 10.90 7.01
C VAL A 298 -16.74 10.06 7.96
N ARG A 299 -16.34 9.96 9.23
CA ARG A 299 -17.09 9.16 10.23
C ARG A 299 -18.51 9.67 10.44
N GLU A 300 -18.71 10.96 10.50
CA GLU A 300 -20.01 11.57 10.78
C GLU A 300 -20.99 11.47 9.61
N ASN A 301 -20.49 11.40 8.37
CA ASN A 301 -21.32 11.62 7.19
C ASN A 301 -21.43 10.43 6.23
N ILE A 302 -20.34 9.66 6.02
CA ILE A 302 -20.30 8.64 4.94
C ILE A 302 -19.83 7.25 5.40
N LEU A 303 -19.40 7.09 6.66
CA LEU A 303 -18.98 5.80 7.20
C LEU A 303 -20.15 4.85 7.32
N VAL A 304 -20.02 3.62 6.81
CA VAL A 304 -21.06 2.58 6.87
C VAL A 304 -20.65 1.31 7.60
N ASP A 305 -19.34 0.95 7.58
CA ASP A 305 -18.82 -0.22 8.30
C ASP A 305 -17.34 -0.05 8.68
N GLU A 306 -16.85 -0.88 9.62
CA GLU A 306 -15.49 -0.87 10.14
C GLU A 306 -14.89 -2.29 10.10
N PRO A 307 -14.67 -2.88 8.92
CA PRO A 307 -14.15 -4.23 8.80
C PRO A 307 -12.71 -4.35 9.29
N THR A 308 -12.27 -5.57 9.62
CA THR A 308 -10.95 -5.81 10.22
C THR A 308 -10.10 -6.80 9.42
N CYS A 309 -8.79 -6.63 9.50
CA CYS A 309 -7.82 -7.62 9.04
C CYS A 309 -7.73 -8.81 10.02
N HIS A 310 -7.09 -9.90 9.60
CA HIS A 310 -6.84 -11.06 10.47
C HIS A 310 -6.16 -10.65 11.79
N SER A 311 -6.70 -11.14 12.90
CA SER A 311 -6.19 -10.91 14.27
C SER A 311 -6.02 -9.43 14.66
N CYS A 312 -6.78 -8.51 14.05
CA CYS A 312 -6.65 -7.08 14.30
C CYS A 312 -7.78 -6.55 15.21
N PRO A 313 -7.45 -6.00 16.39
CA PRO A 313 -8.44 -5.41 17.28
C PRO A 313 -8.73 -3.92 17.00
N VAL A 314 -7.93 -3.26 16.15
CA VAL A 314 -7.95 -1.79 15.97
C VAL A 314 -9.10 -1.32 15.11
N ALA A 315 -9.50 -2.09 14.08
CA ALA A 315 -10.55 -1.71 13.12
C ALA A 315 -10.29 -0.34 12.44
N CYS A 316 -9.04 -0.11 11.98
CA CYS A 316 -8.68 1.15 11.31
C CYS A 316 -9.29 1.32 9.92
N LYS A 317 -9.81 0.26 9.31
CA LYS A 317 -10.52 0.32 8.03
C LYS A 317 -11.82 1.10 8.16
N LYS A 318 -12.10 1.94 7.18
CA LYS A 318 -13.31 2.75 7.10
C LYS A 318 -13.97 2.49 5.75
N GLU A 319 -15.05 1.73 5.77
CA GLU A 319 -15.89 1.53 4.59
C GLU A 319 -16.86 2.69 4.47
N THR A 320 -16.89 3.32 3.30
CA THR A 320 -17.69 4.51 3.03
C THR A 320 -18.72 4.25 1.94
N GLU A 321 -19.84 4.97 1.99
CA GLU A 321 -20.87 4.93 0.96
C GLU A 321 -21.29 6.35 0.60
N VAL A 322 -21.22 6.69 -0.69
CA VAL A 322 -21.60 8.00 -1.22
C VAL A 322 -22.47 7.87 -2.45
N THR A 323 -23.35 8.85 -2.65
CA THR A 323 -24.04 9.09 -3.92
C THR A 323 -23.47 10.34 -4.54
N TYR A 324 -22.84 10.21 -5.71
CA TYR A 324 -22.15 11.28 -6.40
C TYR A 324 -22.70 11.47 -7.81
N GLU A 325 -22.88 12.72 -8.24
CA GLU A 325 -23.30 13.05 -9.61
C GLU A 325 -22.05 13.37 -10.45
N HIS A 326 -21.77 12.53 -11.44
CA HIS A 326 -20.67 12.72 -12.39
C HIS A 326 -21.24 12.90 -13.78
N LYS A 327 -21.03 14.07 -14.41
CA LYS A 327 -21.52 14.41 -15.77
C LYS A 327 -23.03 14.17 -15.98
N GLY A 328 -23.82 14.39 -14.93
CA GLY A 328 -25.27 14.21 -14.95
C GLY A 328 -25.74 12.75 -14.77
N GLU A 329 -24.85 11.85 -14.46
CA GLU A 329 -25.16 10.46 -14.09
C GLU A 329 -24.92 10.26 -12.58
N GLU A 330 -25.90 9.65 -11.90
CA GLU A 330 -25.80 9.33 -10.48
C GLU A 330 -24.99 8.03 -10.27
N MET A 331 -23.91 8.13 -9.48
CA MET A 331 -23.06 7.02 -9.09
C MET A 331 -23.28 6.71 -7.61
N ASN A 332 -23.61 5.45 -7.29
CA ASN A 332 -23.63 4.96 -5.92
C ASN A 332 -22.34 4.15 -5.69
N VAL A 333 -21.45 4.68 -4.88
CA VAL A 333 -20.13 4.12 -4.65
C VAL A 333 -20.01 3.69 -3.20
N ARG A 334 -19.67 2.41 -2.99
CA ARG A 334 -19.32 1.86 -1.69
C ARG A 334 -17.96 1.19 -1.80
N GLY A 335 -17.05 1.52 -0.88
CA GLY A 335 -15.71 0.97 -0.88
C GLY A 335 -14.94 1.30 0.38
N GLU A 336 -13.86 0.59 0.58
CA GLU A 336 -12.95 0.81 1.70
C GLU A 336 -11.80 1.74 1.31
N SER A 337 -10.97 2.06 2.31
CA SER A 337 -9.68 2.73 2.12
C SER A 337 -9.71 4.26 2.00
N TYR A 338 -10.68 4.93 2.63
CA TYR A 338 -10.58 6.37 2.83
C TYR A 338 -9.45 6.68 3.84
N GLU A 339 -8.21 6.41 3.40
CA GLU A 339 -7.01 6.57 4.19
C GLU A 339 -6.44 7.98 4.05
N TYR A 340 -5.72 8.47 5.07
CA TYR A 340 -5.09 9.80 5.10
C TYR A 340 -4.28 10.12 3.85
N GLU A 341 -3.43 9.19 3.44
CA GLU A 341 -2.57 9.37 2.26
C GLU A 341 -3.38 9.53 0.97
N SER A 342 -4.45 8.75 0.80
CA SER A 342 -5.34 8.83 -0.36
C SER A 342 -6.15 10.13 -0.34
N ALA A 343 -6.71 10.48 0.82
CA ALA A 343 -7.46 11.70 1.02
C ALA A 343 -6.61 12.96 0.77
N TYR A 344 -5.35 12.95 1.23
CA TYR A 344 -4.38 14.00 0.95
C TYR A 344 -4.10 14.16 -0.55
N ALA A 345 -3.73 13.05 -1.21
CA ALA A 345 -3.22 13.11 -2.57
C ALA A 345 -4.30 13.52 -3.59
N LEU A 346 -5.53 12.97 -3.44
CA LEU A 346 -6.68 13.26 -4.28
C LEU A 346 -7.49 14.49 -3.80
N GLY A 347 -7.15 14.99 -2.62
CA GLY A 347 -7.78 16.13 -1.97
C GLY A 347 -6.87 17.37 -1.94
N PRO A 348 -6.36 17.78 -0.77
CA PRO A 348 -5.58 19.01 -0.59
C PRO A 348 -4.45 19.21 -1.60
N ASN A 349 -3.72 18.15 -1.94
CA ASN A 349 -2.63 18.25 -2.91
C ASN A 349 -3.08 18.63 -4.32
N SER A 350 -4.31 18.27 -4.68
CA SER A 350 -4.98 18.58 -5.96
C SER A 350 -5.98 19.74 -5.87
N MET A 351 -6.00 20.47 -4.75
CA MET A 351 -6.93 21.57 -4.47
C MET A 351 -8.41 21.15 -4.47
N ASN A 352 -8.68 19.93 -3.96
CA ASN A 352 -10.01 19.37 -3.85
C ASN A 352 -10.40 19.19 -2.36
N ASP A 353 -11.53 19.76 -1.94
CA ASP A 353 -12.12 19.57 -0.60
C ASP A 353 -13.51 18.92 -0.64
N ASP A 354 -13.86 18.30 -1.78
CA ASP A 354 -15.07 17.50 -1.91
C ASP A 354 -14.81 16.05 -1.48
N ARG A 355 -15.23 15.72 -0.25
CA ARG A 355 -15.11 14.40 0.37
C ARG A 355 -15.70 13.29 -0.50
N ASP A 356 -16.85 13.54 -1.12
CA ASP A 356 -17.59 12.51 -1.84
C ASP A 356 -16.90 12.18 -3.17
N SER A 357 -16.36 13.19 -3.88
CA SER A 357 -15.51 12.95 -5.07
C SER A 357 -14.24 12.18 -4.73
N ILE A 358 -13.62 12.46 -3.57
CA ILE A 358 -12.43 11.72 -3.11
C ILE A 358 -12.79 10.24 -2.85
N ALA A 359 -13.92 9.94 -2.23
CA ALA A 359 -14.39 8.57 -2.04
C ALA A 359 -14.59 7.84 -3.36
N VAL A 360 -15.16 8.50 -4.37
CA VAL A 360 -15.31 7.97 -5.74
C VAL A 360 -13.94 7.68 -6.34
N MET A 361 -13.00 8.62 -6.29
CA MET A 361 -11.66 8.45 -6.88
C MET A 361 -10.86 7.35 -6.19
N ILE A 362 -10.95 7.21 -4.87
CA ILE A 362 -10.31 6.10 -4.14
C ILE A 362 -10.84 4.76 -4.63
N ASN A 363 -12.16 4.61 -4.71
CA ASN A 363 -12.79 3.38 -5.19
C ASN A 363 -12.38 3.07 -6.63
N ARG A 364 -12.34 4.07 -7.53
CA ARG A 364 -11.88 3.89 -8.90
C ARG A 364 -10.40 3.50 -8.98
N CYS A 365 -9.53 4.13 -8.20
CA CYS A 365 -8.11 3.73 -8.15
C CYS A 365 -7.94 2.28 -7.70
N ASN A 366 -8.75 1.80 -6.72
CA ASN A 366 -8.73 0.41 -6.29
C ASN A 366 -9.19 -0.53 -7.43
N ASP A 367 -10.29 -0.20 -8.09
CA ASP A 367 -10.82 -0.98 -9.20
C ASP A 367 -9.86 -1.03 -10.40
N LEU A 368 -9.26 0.11 -10.74
CA LEU A 368 -8.26 0.22 -11.80
C LEU A 368 -6.89 -0.37 -11.43
N GLY A 369 -6.64 -0.65 -10.15
CA GLY A 369 -5.38 -1.19 -9.65
C GLY A 369 -4.22 -0.20 -9.75
N ILE A 370 -4.43 1.08 -9.43
CA ILE A 370 -3.41 2.14 -9.41
C ILE A 370 -3.25 2.74 -8.02
N ASP A 371 -2.02 3.08 -7.64
CA ASP A 371 -1.70 3.66 -6.33
C ASP A 371 -2.31 5.05 -6.17
N THR A 372 -3.19 5.24 -5.18
CA THR A 372 -3.87 6.52 -4.92
C THR A 372 -2.92 7.67 -4.63
N ILE A 373 -1.77 7.39 -3.98
CA ILE A 373 -0.78 8.42 -3.61
C ILE A 373 -0.04 8.91 -4.85
N ASP A 374 0.56 7.99 -5.62
CA ASP A 374 1.26 8.37 -6.84
C ASP A 374 0.28 8.98 -7.86
N THR A 375 -0.94 8.44 -7.99
CA THR A 375 -1.98 8.99 -8.87
C THR A 375 -2.33 10.43 -8.51
N GLY A 376 -2.71 10.73 -7.25
CA GLY A 376 -3.08 12.09 -6.85
C GLY A 376 -1.91 13.08 -6.98
N ASN A 377 -0.68 12.66 -6.68
CA ASN A 377 0.51 13.48 -6.92
C ASN A 377 0.77 13.71 -8.42
N MET A 378 0.48 12.73 -9.30
CA MET A 378 0.60 12.90 -10.75
C MET A 378 -0.45 13.87 -11.28
N LEU A 379 -1.70 13.82 -10.77
CA LEU A 379 -2.74 14.79 -11.10
C LEU A 379 -2.32 16.21 -10.68
N ALA A 380 -1.85 16.38 -9.44
CA ALA A 380 -1.37 17.67 -8.96
C ALA A 380 -0.15 18.21 -9.76
N MET A 381 0.77 17.31 -10.16
CA MET A 381 1.87 17.65 -11.05
C MET A 381 1.38 18.12 -12.42
N ALA A 382 0.36 17.46 -12.99
CA ALA A 382 -0.24 17.84 -14.27
C ALA A 382 -0.90 19.21 -14.18
N MET A 383 -1.69 19.47 -13.12
CA MET A 383 -2.32 20.78 -12.86
C MET A 383 -1.29 21.91 -12.82
N GLU A 384 -0.17 21.70 -12.11
CA GLU A 384 0.90 22.69 -12.04
C GLU A 384 1.62 22.86 -13.37
N MET A 385 1.81 21.79 -14.14
CA MET A 385 2.40 21.85 -15.49
C MET A 385 1.48 22.57 -16.47
N THR A 386 0.15 22.37 -16.40
CA THR A 386 -0.86 23.11 -17.17
C THR A 386 -0.76 24.59 -16.85
N GLU A 387 -0.78 24.99 -15.57
CA GLU A 387 -0.63 26.39 -15.15
C GLU A 387 0.66 27.04 -15.67
N GLN A 388 1.73 26.26 -15.86
CA GLN A 388 3.02 26.73 -16.36
C GLN A 388 3.17 26.64 -17.88
N GLY A 389 2.14 26.19 -18.61
CA GLY A 389 2.15 26.03 -20.06
C GLY A 389 3.08 24.92 -20.58
N LYS A 390 3.39 23.92 -19.72
CA LYS A 390 4.25 22.79 -20.09
C LYS A 390 3.50 21.66 -20.80
N LEU A 391 2.17 21.74 -20.84
CA LEU A 391 1.27 20.80 -21.50
C LEU A 391 0.49 21.43 -22.66
N ASP A 392 0.77 22.67 -23.08
CA ASP A 392 0.06 23.42 -24.14
C ASP A 392 0.03 22.69 -25.51
N ASP A 393 0.85 21.68 -25.70
CA ASP A 393 0.88 20.85 -26.91
C ASP A 393 -0.07 19.65 -26.86
N LEU A 394 -0.69 19.39 -25.69
CA LEU A 394 -1.73 18.38 -25.52
C LEU A 394 -3.11 19.02 -25.69
N ASP A 395 -4.07 18.25 -26.23
CA ASP A 395 -5.45 18.71 -26.40
C ASP A 395 -6.26 18.66 -25.08
N ASP A 396 -5.61 18.27 -23.97
CA ASP A 396 -6.22 18.00 -22.70
C ASP A 396 -5.46 18.70 -21.57
N GLU A 397 -6.12 19.63 -20.86
CA GLU A 397 -5.56 20.46 -19.79
C GLU A 397 -6.30 20.17 -18.49
N LEU A 398 -5.58 19.84 -17.42
CA LEU A 398 -6.16 19.61 -16.10
C LEU A 398 -6.01 20.85 -15.20
N GLU A 399 -7.13 21.46 -14.83
CA GLU A 399 -7.17 22.62 -13.92
C GLU A 399 -7.21 22.19 -12.44
N TRP A 400 -6.75 23.09 -11.54
CA TRP A 400 -6.80 22.84 -10.11
C TRP A 400 -8.22 22.62 -9.60
N GLY A 401 -8.45 21.49 -8.91
CA GLY A 401 -9.75 21.16 -8.30
C GLY A 401 -10.84 20.74 -9.28
N ASP A 402 -10.51 20.48 -10.55
CA ASP A 402 -11.47 19.96 -11.53
C ASP A 402 -11.73 18.46 -11.27
N THR A 403 -12.64 18.20 -10.34
CA THR A 403 -12.95 16.84 -9.88
C THR A 403 -13.59 15.96 -10.95
N GLU A 404 -14.39 16.53 -11.87
CA GLU A 404 -14.97 15.75 -12.97
C GLU A 404 -13.88 15.22 -13.90
N HIS A 405 -12.95 16.09 -14.29
CA HIS A 405 -11.84 15.72 -15.14
C HIS A 405 -10.84 14.80 -14.40
N MET A 406 -10.57 15.02 -13.11
CA MET A 406 -9.76 14.11 -12.31
C MET A 406 -10.30 12.68 -12.34
N ILE A 407 -11.62 12.50 -12.19
CA ILE A 407 -12.27 11.16 -12.20
C ILE A 407 -12.09 10.48 -13.56
N ASP A 408 -12.31 11.20 -14.68
CA ASP A 408 -12.13 10.65 -16.02
C ASP A 408 -10.67 10.27 -16.28
N LEU A 409 -9.74 11.10 -15.86
CA LEU A 409 -8.31 10.90 -16.11
C LEU A 409 -7.76 9.65 -15.36
N LEU A 410 -8.42 9.17 -14.30
CA LEU A 410 -8.07 7.88 -13.69
C LEU A 410 -8.20 6.72 -14.68
N GLU A 411 -9.31 6.70 -15.43
CA GLU A 411 -9.55 5.71 -16.49
C GLU A 411 -8.50 5.83 -17.60
N GLU A 412 -8.29 7.05 -18.06
CA GLU A 412 -7.35 7.33 -19.15
C GLU A 412 -5.90 6.97 -18.78
N ILE A 413 -5.49 7.17 -17.51
CA ILE A 413 -4.18 6.73 -17.01
C ILE A 413 -4.08 5.20 -16.98
N ALA A 414 -5.10 4.52 -16.46
CA ALA A 414 -5.07 3.07 -16.33
C ALA A 414 -5.15 2.35 -17.67
N HIS A 415 -5.92 2.89 -18.61
CA HIS A 415 -6.09 2.35 -19.97
C HIS A 415 -5.11 2.94 -20.98
N GLN A 416 -4.42 4.05 -20.66
CA GLN A 416 -3.53 4.79 -21.55
C GLN A 416 -4.24 5.24 -22.84
N GLU A 417 -5.46 5.77 -22.69
CA GLU A 417 -6.35 6.10 -23.82
C GLU A 417 -6.18 7.53 -24.35
N SER A 418 -5.62 8.47 -23.55
CA SER A 418 -5.31 9.83 -23.98
C SER A 418 -3.80 10.12 -23.95
N ASP A 419 -3.35 11.17 -24.64
CA ASP A 419 -1.95 11.61 -24.60
C ASP A 419 -1.52 12.00 -23.18
N LEU A 420 -2.43 12.63 -22.39
CA LEU A 420 -2.18 12.99 -21.01
C LEU A 420 -2.18 11.75 -20.11
N GLY A 421 -3.14 10.85 -20.27
CA GLY A 421 -3.20 9.58 -19.54
C GLY A 421 -1.94 8.72 -19.76
N GLU A 422 -1.51 8.54 -21.03
CA GLU A 422 -0.27 7.84 -21.38
C GLU A 422 0.97 8.50 -20.75
N LEU A 423 1.03 9.85 -20.78
CA LEU A 423 2.13 10.59 -20.18
C LEU A 423 2.19 10.34 -18.66
N LEU A 424 1.06 10.50 -17.95
CA LEU A 424 1.02 10.39 -16.49
C LEU A 424 1.26 8.94 -16.01
N ALA A 425 0.86 7.93 -16.77
CA ALA A 425 1.12 6.51 -16.48
C ALA A 425 2.62 6.17 -16.36
N LYS A 426 3.51 7.00 -16.92
CA LYS A 426 4.98 6.83 -16.88
C LYS A 426 5.58 7.12 -15.50
N GLY A 427 4.87 7.84 -14.64
CA GLY A 427 5.32 8.26 -13.32
C GLY A 427 6.22 9.52 -13.30
N PRO A 428 6.41 10.14 -12.12
CA PRO A 428 6.85 11.54 -12.01
C PRO A 428 8.24 11.81 -12.59
N ARG A 429 9.19 10.87 -12.43
CA ARG A 429 10.55 11.06 -12.95
C ARG A 429 10.59 11.11 -14.49
N ARG A 430 9.87 10.17 -15.15
CA ARG A 430 9.85 10.10 -16.62
C ARG A 430 9.09 11.27 -17.22
N VAL A 431 8.00 11.67 -16.61
CA VAL A 431 7.28 12.90 -17.00
C VAL A 431 8.16 14.13 -16.85
N ALA A 432 8.87 14.28 -15.73
CA ALA A 432 9.79 15.39 -15.50
C ALA A 432 10.94 15.43 -16.53
N GLU A 433 11.49 14.28 -16.90
CA GLU A 433 12.55 14.16 -17.92
C GLU A 433 12.00 14.50 -19.33
N GLU A 434 10.79 14.05 -19.67
CA GLU A 434 10.17 14.23 -20.98
C GLU A 434 9.70 15.69 -21.22
N ARG A 435 9.21 16.36 -20.17
CA ARG A 435 8.60 17.69 -20.23
C ARG A 435 9.48 18.81 -19.66
N ASP A 436 10.73 18.53 -19.31
CA ASP A 436 11.61 19.49 -18.58
C ASP A 436 10.91 20.08 -17.34
N ALA A 437 10.28 19.20 -16.56
CA ALA A 437 9.41 19.55 -15.43
C ALA A 437 9.95 19.06 -14.07
N HIS A 438 11.28 19.10 -13.91
CA HIS A 438 11.94 18.60 -12.68
C HIS A 438 11.48 19.34 -11.42
N ASP A 439 11.17 20.63 -11.51
CA ASP A 439 10.69 21.44 -10.39
C ASP A 439 9.23 21.12 -10.00
N ASN A 440 8.48 20.42 -10.86
CA ASN A 440 7.11 19.99 -10.60
C ASN A 440 7.06 18.58 -9.98
N SER A 441 8.16 17.84 -10.03
CA SER A 441 8.21 16.45 -9.57
C SER A 441 8.59 16.36 -8.09
N LEU A 442 7.61 16.14 -7.23
CA LEU A 442 7.81 15.89 -5.79
C LEU A 442 8.12 14.42 -5.53
N ALA A 443 9.29 13.96 -5.96
CA ALA A 443 9.64 12.55 -5.90
C ALA A 443 11.10 12.30 -5.50
N VAL A 444 11.35 11.17 -4.87
CA VAL A 444 12.70 10.63 -4.68
C VAL A 444 12.79 9.29 -5.39
N LYS A 445 13.80 9.12 -6.25
CA LYS A 445 13.99 7.93 -7.10
C LYS A 445 12.79 7.63 -8.02
N GLY A 446 11.88 8.58 -8.23
CA GLY A 446 10.69 8.42 -9.06
C GLY A 446 9.43 7.94 -8.33
N GLN A 447 9.46 7.83 -7.01
CA GLN A 447 8.26 7.63 -6.17
C GLN A 447 7.92 8.95 -5.49
N THR A 448 6.66 9.40 -5.56
CA THR A 448 6.21 10.67 -5.01
C THR A 448 6.26 10.70 -3.48
N ILE A 449 6.32 11.90 -2.89
CA ILE A 449 6.27 12.06 -1.44
C ILE A 449 4.87 11.69 -0.90
N ALA A 450 4.82 11.36 0.38
CA ALA A 450 3.59 11.13 1.12
C ALA A 450 3.14 12.41 1.85
N ALA A 451 2.03 12.32 2.57
CA ALA A 451 1.29 13.44 3.18
C ALA A 451 2.00 14.09 4.40
N TYR A 452 3.32 14.14 4.41
CA TYR A 452 4.11 14.72 5.51
C TYR A 452 5.13 15.68 4.95
N ASP A 453 4.88 16.99 5.12
CA ASP A 453 5.78 18.00 4.56
C ASP A 453 7.12 18.03 5.31
N PRO A 454 8.26 17.84 4.61
CA PRO A 454 9.57 17.84 5.24
C PRO A 454 10.01 19.21 5.76
N ARG A 455 9.30 20.30 5.42
CA ARG A 455 9.52 21.63 5.99
C ARG A 455 9.02 21.69 7.43
N ALA A 456 7.91 21.02 7.72
CA ALA A 456 7.33 20.92 9.06
C ALA A 456 7.87 19.71 9.86
N MET A 457 8.19 18.61 9.19
CA MET A 457 8.64 17.34 9.80
C MET A 457 10.01 16.92 9.26
N LYS A 458 11.07 17.37 9.90
CA LYS A 458 12.46 17.20 9.45
C LYS A 458 12.88 15.73 9.38
N GLY A 459 12.40 14.90 10.30
CA GLY A 459 12.68 13.47 10.30
C GLY A 459 12.13 12.78 9.05
N MET A 460 10.93 13.17 8.58
CA MET A 460 10.39 12.64 7.33
C MET A 460 11.20 13.04 6.11
N GLY A 461 11.73 14.26 6.08
CA GLY A 461 12.66 14.68 5.03
C GLY A 461 13.87 13.76 4.91
N ILE A 462 14.47 13.36 6.04
CA ILE A 462 15.56 12.38 6.08
C ILE A 462 15.05 11.00 5.61
N GLY A 463 13.87 10.58 6.08
CA GLY A 463 13.24 9.33 5.67
C GLY A 463 13.04 9.23 4.16
N TYR A 464 12.49 10.27 3.53
CA TYR A 464 12.32 10.32 2.06
C TYR A 464 13.66 10.26 1.31
N ALA A 465 14.66 11.02 1.77
CA ALA A 465 15.96 11.08 1.12
C ALA A 465 16.76 9.78 1.21
N THR A 466 16.62 9.04 2.31
CA THR A 466 17.45 7.85 2.61
C THR A 466 16.76 6.53 2.31
N SER A 467 15.44 6.51 2.13
CA SER A 467 14.69 5.29 1.84
C SER A 467 15.23 4.57 0.59
N ASN A 468 15.40 3.27 0.70
CA ASN A 468 15.93 2.43 -0.38
C ASN A 468 14.98 2.33 -1.58
N ARG A 469 13.65 2.41 -1.38
CA ARG A 469 12.64 2.25 -2.42
C ARG A 469 12.07 3.57 -2.98
N GLY A 470 12.61 4.73 -2.60
CA GLY A 470 12.09 6.04 -3.00
C GLY A 470 11.38 6.78 -1.86
N ALA A 471 10.72 7.90 -2.12
CA ALA A 471 10.02 8.66 -1.09
C ALA A 471 8.92 7.81 -0.45
N CYS A 472 9.17 7.37 0.77
CA CYS A 472 8.28 6.45 1.48
C CYS A 472 8.18 6.82 2.96
N HIS A 473 6.97 7.09 3.43
CA HIS A 473 6.71 7.39 4.84
C HIS A 473 6.88 6.16 5.75
N LEU A 474 6.69 4.94 5.22
CA LEU A 474 6.67 3.70 6.01
C LEU A 474 8.06 3.09 6.28
N ARG A 475 9.15 3.67 5.75
CA ARG A 475 10.50 3.12 6.00
C ARG A 475 11.16 3.66 7.26
N GLY A 476 10.74 4.83 7.71
CA GLY A 476 11.23 5.46 8.94
C GLY A 476 10.19 6.47 9.40
N TYR A 477 9.05 5.96 9.91
CA TYR A 477 7.87 6.77 10.22
C TYR A 477 8.11 7.65 11.45
N THR A 478 8.93 8.69 11.30
CA THR A 478 9.23 9.67 12.36
C THR A 478 8.02 10.50 12.83
N PRO A 479 6.91 10.67 12.06
CA PRO A 479 5.68 11.31 12.57
C PRO A 479 5.14 10.66 13.84
N SER A 480 5.45 9.39 14.12
CA SER A 480 5.13 8.76 15.40
C SER A 480 5.69 9.57 16.58
N ALA A 481 6.92 10.02 16.52
CA ALA A 481 7.55 10.86 17.54
C ALA A 481 7.27 12.36 17.34
N GLU A 482 7.21 12.82 16.09
CA GLU A 482 7.06 14.23 15.71
C GLU A 482 5.62 14.74 15.90
N ILE A 483 4.60 13.91 15.59
CA ILE A 483 3.18 14.25 15.75
C ILE A 483 2.61 13.62 17.03
N LEU A 484 2.68 12.29 17.13
CA LEU A 484 1.98 11.54 18.17
C LEU A 484 2.75 11.44 19.51
N GLY A 485 4.06 11.73 19.52
CA GLY A 485 4.90 11.64 20.72
C GLY A 485 5.21 10.21 21.15
N ILE A 486 5.28 9.27 20.22
CA ILE A 486 5.54 7.85 20.47
C ILE A 486 6.90 7.46 19.87
N PRO A 487 7.80 6.84 20.65
CA PRO A 487 7.72 6.59 22.11
C PRO A 487 7.92 7.85 22.96
N GLU A 488 8.46 8.92 22.40
CA GLU A 488 8.73 10.20 23.06
C GLU A 488 8.52 11.35 22.06
N LYS A 489 7.94 12.45 22.56
CA LYS A 489 7.71 13.65 21.73
C LYS A 489 9.03 14.34 21.42
N VAL A 490 9.27 14.60 20.14
CA VAL A 490 10.39 15.40 19.65
C VAL A 490 9.88 16.64 18.91
N ASP A 491 10.67 17.71 18.91
CA ASP A 491 10.32 18.90 18.10
C ASP A 491 10.46 18.56 16.61
N PRO A 492 9.40 18.66 15.80
CA PRO A 492 9.42 18.27 14.39
C PRO A 492 10.31 19.16 13.53
N THR A 493 10.57 20.41 13.96
CA THR A 493 11.28 21.43 13.17
C THR A 493 12.80 21.46 13.43
N GLU A 494 13.25 20.84 14.50
CA GLU A 494 14.67 20.76 14.83
C GLU A 494 15.38 19.65 14.05
N TRP A 495 16.65 19.88 13.67
CA TRP A 495 17.45 18.89 12.95
C TRP A 495 18.21 17.91 13.84
N GLU A 496 18.53 18.35 15.06
CA GLU A 496 19.35 17.56 16.00
C GLU A 496 18.62 16.26 16.38
N GLY A 497 19.34 15.13 16.33
CA GLY A 497 18.83 13.81 16.67
C GLY A 497 17.92 13.16 15.62
N LYS A 498 17.55 13.83 14.52
CA LYS A 498 16.62 13.28 13.53
C LYS A 498 17.21 12.13 12.73
N GLY A 499 18.53 12.13 12.50
CA GLY A 499 19.23 11.04 11.83
C GLY A 499 19.14 9.73 12.62
N GLU A 500 19.43 9.79 13.91
CA GLU A 500 19.35 8.67 14.83
C GLU A 500 17.90 8.18 15.00
N LEU A 501 16.96 9.12 15.12
CA LEU A 501 15.53 8.81 15.19
C LEU A 501 15.05 8.08 13.93
N CYS A 502 15.40 8.60 12.77
CA CYS A 502 15.03 7.97 11.48
C CYS A 502 15.62 6.57 11.36
N ALA A 503 16.89 6.37 11.73
CA ALA A 503 17.54 5.07 11.71
C ALA A 503 16.86 4.08 12.66
N LEU A 504 16.51 4.49 13.87
CA LEU A 504 15.78 3.68 14.84
C LEU A 504 14.43 3.20 14.26
N PHE A 505 13.65 4.10 13.66
CA PHE A 505 12.39 3.73 13.04
C PHE A 505 12.57 2.87 11.79
N GLN A 506 13.65 3.07 11.01
CA GLN A 506 13.97 2.20 9.87
C GLN A 506 14.24 0.77 10.33
N ASP A 507 15.00 0.59 11.40
CA ASP A 507 15.30 -0.73 11.97
C ASP A 507 14.04 -1.39 12.56
N LEU A 508 13.25 -0.66 13.35
CA LEU A 508 11.99 -1.14 13.92
C LEU A 508 11.02 -1.60 12.83
N HIS A 509 10.85 -0.79 11.78
CA HIS A 509 9.95 -1.13 10.67
C HIS A 509 10.50 -2.25 9.79
N ALA A 510 11.81 -2.40 9.66
CA ALA A 510 12.40 -3.54 8.95
C ALA A 510 12.10 -4.87 9.69
N ILE A 511 12.15 -4.84 11.03
CA ILE A 511 11.83 -6.01 11.86
C ILE A 511 10.33 -6.34 11.76
N SER A 512 9.44 -5.36 11.97
CA SER A 512 7.99 -5.59 11.91
C SER A 512 7.53 -6.07 10.53
N ASP A 513 8.09 -5.53 9.44
CA ASP A 513 7.83 -5.96 8.06
C ASP A 513 8.39 -7.37 7.77
N SER A 514 9.44 -7.80 8.49
CA SER A 514 10.01 -9.14 8.34
C SER A 514 9.24 -10.18 9.15
N PHE A 515 8.62 -9.78 10.27
CA PHE A 515 7.62 -10.60 10.97
C PHE A 515 6.29 -10.65 10.22
N ASP A 516 6.07 -9.66 9.35
CA ASP A 516 4.87 -9.41 8.55
C ASP A 516 3.64 -9.10 9.42
N ILE A 517 3.86 -8.25 10.41
CA ILE A 517 2.82 -7.65 11.26
C ILE A 517 2.57 -6.21 10.87
N CYS A 518 1.38 -5.69 11.16
CA CYS A 518 0.98 -4.34 10.79
C CYS A 518 1.82 -3.27 11.51
N LYS A 519 2.24 -2.24 10.80
CA LYS A 519 3.04 -1.12 11.37
C LYS A 519 2.33 -0.35 12.48
N PHE A 520 1.00 -0.31 12.48
CA PHE A 520 0.24 0.37 13.53
C PHE A 520 0.37 -0.29 14.89
N ASN A 521 0.85 -1.52 14.91
CA ASN A 521 1.26 -2.22 16.11
C ASN A 521 2.35 -1.43 16.87
N ALA A 522 3.30 -0.80 16.17
CA ALA A 522 4.38 0.00 16.74
C ALA A 522 3.90 1.27 17.50
N PHE A 523 2.62 1.63 17.43
CA PHE A 523 2.06 2.69 18.28
C PHE A 523 1.71 2.21 19.71
N ALA A 524 1.81 0.92 19.95
CA ALA A 524 1.52 0.31 21.26
C ALA A 524 2.62 -0.64 21.72
N GLU A 525 3.23 -1.40 20.79
CA GLU A 525 4.28 -2.37 21.08
C GLU A 525 5.67 -1.83 20.71
N GLY A 526 6.67 -2.26 21.48
CA GLY A 526 8.07 -2.04 21.17
C GLY A 526 8.76 -3.28 20.63
N ILE A 527 10.09 -3.21 20.48
CA ILE A 527 10.90 -4.31 19.97
C ILE A 527 10.89 -5.53 20.90
N ASP A 528 10.76 -5.31 22.22
CA ASP A 528 10.76 -6.37 23.21
C ASP A 528 9.54 -7.27 23.07
N GLU A 529 8.36 -6.69 22.81
CA GLU A 529 7.12 -7.42 22.56
C GLU A 529 7.19 -8.21 21.25
N TYR A 530 7.76 -7.62 20.19
CA TYR A 530 7.98 -8.31 18.91
C TYR A 530 8.90 -9.52 19.09
N VAL A 531 10.02 -9.34 19.80
CA VAL A 531 10.99 -10.41 20.04
C VAL A 531 10.41 -11.52 20.93
N ALA A 532 9.57 -11.17 21.92
CA ALA A 532 8.91 -12.14 22.77
C ALA A 532 7.97 -13.06 21.97
N GLN A 533 7.14 -12.48 21.10
CA GLN A 533 6.25 -13.25 20.23
C GLN A 533 7.03 -14.09 19.22
N TYR A 534 8.08 -13.55 18.62
CA TYR A 534 8.92 -14.27 17.68
C TYR A 534 9.63 -15.45 18.34
N ASN A 535 10.26 -15.25 19.51
CA ASN A 535 10.97 -16.32 20.23
C ASN A 535 10.04 -17.45 20.69
N GLY A 536 8.81 -17.13 21.06
CA GLY A 536 7.83 -18.16 21.39
C GLY A 536 7.32 -18.92 20.16
N MET A 537 7.29 -18.26 18.99
CA MET A 537 6.86 -18.88 17.73
C MET A 537 7.94 -19.75 17.12
N THR A 538 9.18 -19.27 17.04
CA THR A 538 10.30 -19.91 16.35
C THR A 538 11.24 -20.65 17.28
#